data_03da5a2475699043eab049596565efec
#
_entry.id   03da5a2475699043eab049596565efec
#
_cell.length_a   1.000
_cell.length_b   1.000
_cell.length_c   1.000
_cell.angle_alpha   90.00
_cell.angle_beta   90.00
_cell.angle_gamma   90.00
#
_symmetry.space_group_name_H-M   'P 1'
#
loop_
_entity.id
_entity.type
_entity.pdbx_description
1 polymer ?
#
loop_
_entity_poly.entity_id
_entity_poly.type
_entity_poly.pdbx_seq_one_letter_code
_entity_poly.pdbx_strand_id
1 'polypeptide(L)'
;ILWIFAGLAFILSAIIDNLTATIVLISILQKVVSDKNMRLWYAGLIIIAANAGGAWSPIGDVTTTMLWIGDKVTTGELIYYLLIPSIVCMVVPTFVASFLPQFKGDIDLNTDDQVEGNRYSLKMLILGLSAIVFVPIFKVVTHLPPYLGMMLSLGVVSIFAEIFSNSKYSLSSVGSSESGGHVSPVHKALTKIELPSILFFLGILMAVGALESLGILFEFATDLKQAIPLDVLVILMGVGSAIIDNVPLVAASLGMFTEPMDHPLWHFIAYSAGTGGSMLIIGSAAGVVAMGMEKINFFWYFKHISWLALIGFISGAAVFVVIREFI
;
A
#
# COMPACT_ATOMS: atom_id res chain seq x y z
N ILE A 1 2.84 10.64 19.23
CA ILE A 1 1.84 10.58 18.14
C ILE A 1 2.54 10.23 16.83
N LEU A 2 3.69 10.86 16.46
CA LEU A 2 4.43 10.62 15.21
C LEU A 2 4.70 9.12 14.97
N TRP A 3 5.36 8.46 15.92
CA TRP A 3 5.67 7.04 15.84
C TRP A 3 4.45 6.12 15.80
N ILE A 4 3.34 6.56 16.42
CA ILE A 4 2.07 5.81 16.39
C ILE A 4 1.51 5.83 14.96
N PHE A 5 1.42 6.99 14.32
CA PHE A 5 0.93 7.08 12.94
C PHE A 5 1.84 6.36 11.95
N ALA A 6 3.17 6.52 12.07
CA ALA A 6 4.12 5.81 11.20
C ALA A 6 4.03 4.28 11.39
N GLY A 7 4.01 3.81 12.64
CA GLY A 7 3.89 2.37 12.93
C GLY A 7 2.55 1.78 12.50
N LEU A 8 1.43 2.49 12.71
CA LEU A 8 0.13 2.06 12.23
C LEU A 8 0.06 2.05 10.70
N ALA A 9 0.63 3.06 10.02
CA ALA A 9 0.69 3.10 8.56
C ALA A 9 1.46 1.90 8.01
N PHE A 10 2.61 1.59 8.59
CA PHE A 10 3.45 0.47 8.21
C PHE A 10 2.73 -0.88 8.38
N ILE A 11 2.10 -1.10 9.54
CA ILE A 11 1.43 -2.38 9.84
C ILE A 11 0.14 -2.54 9.04
N LEU A 12 -0.70 -1.49 8.99
CA LEU A 12 -1.97 -1.56 8.28
C LEU A 12 -1.75 -1.75 6.77
N SER A 13 -0.78 -1.04 6.20
CA SER A 13 -0.46 -1.17 4.77
C SER A 13 -0.05 -2.58 4.38
N ALA A 14 0.67 -3.29 5.24
CA ALA A 14 1.04 -4.68 4.98
C ALA A 14 -0.17 -5.64 4.92
N ILE A 15 -1.32 -5.24 5.48
CA ILE A 15 -2.51 -6.09 5.61
C ILE A 15 -3.61 -5.68 4.62
N ILE A 16 -3.87 -4.37 4.48
CA ILE A 16 -5.04 -3.84 3.75
C ILE A 16 -4.68 -3.03 2.50
N ASP A 17 -3.45 -2.93 2.12
CA ASP A 17 -2.82 -2.09 1.09
C ASP A 17 -2.47 -0.65 1.53
N ASN A 18 -1.52 -0.05 0.76
CA ASN A 18 -0.98 1.28 1.05
C ASN A 18 -2.01 2.40 0.83
N LEU A 19 -2.87 2.28 -0.17
CA LEU A 19 -3.91 3.26 -0.49
C LEU A 19 -4.95 3.33 0.63
N THR A 20 -5.54 2.18 0.98
CA THR A 20 -6.59 2.08 2.01
C THR A 20 -6.05 2.47 3.39
N ALA A 21 -4.84 2.01 3.75
CA ALA A 21 -4.19 2.39 5.00
C ALA A 21 -4.01 3.91 5.09
N THR A 22 -3.58 4.55 4.00
CA THR A 22 -3.41 6.00 3.93
C THR A 22 -4.75 6.75 4.08
N ILE A 23 -5.81 6.32 3.40
CA ILE A 23 -7.14 6.93 3.52
C ILE A 23 -7.63 6.88 4.97
N VAL A 24 -7.55 5.72 5.60
CA VAL A 24 -7.99 5.52 6.99
C VAL A 24 -7.20 6.41 7.95
N LEU A 25 -5.87 6.41 7.84
CA LEU A 25 -5.03 7.17 8.77
C LEU A 25 -5.11 8.68 8.57
N ILE A 26 -5.23 9.16 7.34
CA ILE A 26 -5.47 10.60 7.09
C ILE A 26 -6.85 11.00 7.60
N SER A 27 -7.88 10.18 7.44
CA SER A 27 -9.20 10.44 8.00
C SER A 27 -9.19 10.53 9.53
N ILE A 28 -8.38 9.70 10.19
CA ILE A 28 -8.16 9.78 11.65
C ILE A 28 -7.34 11.04 11.98
N LEU A 29 -6.29 11.31 11.23
CA LEU A 29 -5.42 12.48 11.41
C LEU A 29 -6.23 13.80 11.36
N GLN A 30 -7.16 13.92 10.40
CA GLN A 30 -8.04 15.09 10.26
C GLN A 30 -8.93 15.33 11.49
N LYS A 31 -9.30 14.27 12.20
CA LYS A 31 -10.10 14.37 13.43
C LYS A 31 -9.25 14.68 14.65
N VAL A 32 -8.04 14.13 14.71
CA VAL A 32 -7.17 14.19 15.89
C VAL A 32 -6.34 15.47 15.92
N VAL A 33 -5.86 15.95 14.76
CA VAL A 33 -4.94 17.10 14.67
C VAL A 33 -5.64 18.27 14.00
N SER A 34 -5.80 19.38 14.74
CA SER A 34 -6.47 20.58 14.24
C SER A 34 -5.59 21.41 13.29
N ASP A 35 -4.27 21.49 13.56
CA ASP A 35 -3.37 22.31 12.75
C ASP A 35 -3.09 21.69 11.38
N LYS A 36 -3.44 22.44 10.32
CA LYS A 36 -3.28 22.01 8.94
C LYS A 36 -1.83 21.78 8.54
N ASN A 37 -0.90 22.65 8.97
CA ASN A 37 0.50 22.50 8.60
C ASN A 37 1.11 21.24 9.20
N MET A 38 0.75 20.96 10.45
CA MET A 38 1.15 19.72 11.12
C MET A 38 0.59 18.51 10.40
N ARG A 39 -0.70 18.53 10.00
CA ARG A 39 -1.31 17.44 9.22
C ARG A 39 -0.57 17.15 7.91
N LEU A 40 -0.10 18.17 7.20
CA LEU A 40 0.66 17.97 5.96
C LEU A 40 1.95 17.16 6.21
N TRP A 41 2.67 17.45 7.30
CA TRP A 41 3.88 16.72 7.68
C TRP A 41 3.58 15.28 8.09
N TYR A 42 2.53 15.07 8.89
CA TYR A 42 2.09 13.73 9.28
C TYR A 42 1.63 12.92 8.06
N ALA A 43 0.86 13.54 7.15
CA ALA A 43 0.43 12.88 5.91
C ALA A 43 1.61 12.45 5.05
N GLY A 44 2.66 13.29 4.93
CA GLY A 44 3.88 12.91 4.23
C GLY A 44 4.57 11.69 4.83
N LEU A 45 4.68 11.62 6.16
CA LEU A 45 5.28 10.46 6.84
C LEU A 45 4.38 9.21 6.79
N ILE A 46 3.06 9.38 6.83
CA ILE A 46 2.12 8.28 6.60
C ILE A 46 2.32 7.67 5.21
N ILE A 47 2.48 8.50 4.16
CA ILE A 47 2.75 8.02 2.79
C ILE A 47 4.03 7.19 2.75
N ILE A 48 5.14 7.69 3.33
CA ILE A 48 6.42 6.96 3.36
C ILE A 48 6.25 5.62 4.11
N ALA A 49 5.62 5.65 5.28
CA ALA A 49 5.44 4.47 6.11
C ALA A 49 4.47 3.45 5.49
N ALA A 50 3.41 3.91 4.82
CA ALA A 50 2.47 3.04 4.13
C ALA A 50 3.11 2.35 2.91
N ASN A 51 3.86 3.08 2.08
CA ASN A 51 4.59 2.48 0.97
C ASN A 51 5.66 1.49 1.45
N ALA A 52 6.41 1.83 2.50
CA ALA A 52 7.36 0.89 3.11
C ALA A 52 6.66 -0.34 3.71
N GLY A 53 5.50 -0.16 4.34
CA GLY A 53 4.68 -1.25 4.89
C GLY A 53 4.12 -2.18 3.81
N GLY A 54 3.71 -1.64 2.67
CA GLY A 54 3.22 -2.41 1.53
C GLY A 54 4.30 -3.26 0.85
N ALA A 55 5.55 -2.80 0.87
CA ALA A 55 6.64 -3.41 0.09
C ALA A 55 7.08 -4.79 0.58
N TRP A 56 6.85 -5.18 1.83
CA TRP A 56 7.29 -6.46 2.40
C TRP A 56 6.18 -7.52 2.48
N SER A 57 4.95 -7.16 2.14
CA SER A 57 3.81 -8.07 2.18
C SER A 57 3.28 -8.36 0.77
N PRO A 58 2.89 -9.61 0.44
CA PRO A 58 2.37 -9.95 -0.88
C PRO A 58 1.02 -9.29 -1.21
N ILE A 59 0.32 -8.74 -0.21
CA ILE A 59 -0.98 -8.09 -0.34
C ILE A 59 -0.95 -6.61 0.07
N GLY A 60 0.23 -6.10 0.45
CA GLY A 60 0.38 -4.74 0.98
C GLY A 60 0.51 -3.65 -0.08
N ASP A 61 0.85 -4.02 -1.31
CA ASP A 61 0.92 -3.11 -2.47
C ASP A 61 0.57 -3.90 -3.74
N VAL A 62 -0.01 -3.23 -4.73
CA VAL A 62 -0.29 -3.82 -6.05
C VAL A 62 0.98 -4.37 -6.68
N THR A 63 2.11 -3.71 -6.51
CA THR A 63 3.42 -4.14 -7.05
C THR A 63 3.88 -5.48 -6.51
N THR A 64 3.84 -5.67 -5.19
CA THR A 64 4.18 -6.95 -4.57
C THR A 64 3.16 -8.04 -4.90
N THR A 65 1.87 -7.67 -4.96
CA THR A 65 0.80 -8.58 -5.38
C THR A 65 1.02 -9.08 -6.82
N MET A 66 1.43 -8.22 -7.75
CA MET A 66 1.73 -8.61 -9.13
C MET A 66 2.89 -9.61 -9.22
N LEU A 67 4.00 -9.37 -8.51
CA LEU A 67 5.14 -10.29 -8.46
C LEU A 67 4.75 -11.63 -7.82
N TRP A 68 3.91 -11.60 -6.80
CA TRP A 68 3.45 -12.78 -6.10
C TRP A 68 2.45 -13.62 -6.93
N ILE A 69 1.51 -12.98 -7.65
CA ILE A 69 0.59 -13.65 -8.58
C ILE A 69 1.35 -14.20 -9.79
N GLY A 70 2.36 -13.46 -10.27
CA GLY A 70 3.23 -13.87 -11.38
C GLY A 70 4.26 -14.93 -11.02
N ASP A 71 4.18 -15.52 -9.81
CA ASP A 71 5.09 -16.55 -9.28
C ASP A 71 6.59 -16.17 -9.39
N LYS A 72 6.88 -14.87 -9.20
CA LYS A 72 8.23 -14.34 -9.12
C LYS A 72 8.77 -14.31 -7.69
N VAL A 73 7.88 -14.20 -6.69
CA VAL A 73 8.22 -14.21 -5.27
C VAL A 73 7.26 -15.09 -4.49
N THR A 74 7.78 -15.81 -3.48
CA THR A 74 6.95 -16.50 -2.49
C THR A 74 6.66 -15.60 -1.29
N THR A 75 5.59 -15.88 -0.54
CA THR A 75 5.22 -15.10 0.65
C THR A 75 6.33 -15.11 1.70
N GLY A 76 6.95 -16.28 1.94
CA GLY A 76 7.99 -16.45 2.96
C GLY A 76 9.25 -15.66 2.65
N GLU A 77 9.78 -15.84 1.44
CA GLU A 77 11.00 -15.17 0.99
C GLU A 77 10.81 -13.66 0.85
N LEU A 78 9.64 -13.22 0.38
CA LEU A 78 9.32 -11.78 0.30
C LEU A 78 9.40 -11.12 1.68
N ILE A 79 8.78 -11.73 2.71
CA ILE A 79 8.84 -11.23 4.08
C ILE A 79 10.28 -11.26 4.61
N TYR A 80 10.98 -12.38 4.38
CA TYR A 80 12.33 -12.59 4.89
C TYR A 80 13.32 -11.56 4.34
N TYR A 81 13.30 -11.29 3.04
CA TYR A 81 14.19 -10.32 2.40
C TYR A 81 13.80 -8.87 2.69
N LEU A 82 12.51 -8.54 2.77
CA LEU A 82 12.06 -7.15 2.72
C LEU A 82 11.59 -6.57 4.05
N LEU A 83 11.29 -7.37 5.06
CA LEU A 83 10.80 -6.85 6.34
C LEU A 83 11.79 -5.85 6.97
N ILE A 84 13.06 -6.22 7.07
CA ILE A 84 14.08 -5.35 7.70
C ILE A 84 14.37 -4.11 6.85
N PRO A 85 14.63 -4.20 5.52
CA PRO A 85 14.78 -3.03 4.66
C PRO A 85 13.59 -2.06 4.73
N SER A 86 12.37 -2.59 4.76
CA SER A 86 11.14 -1.79 4.85
C SER A 86 10.99 -1.12 6.21
N ILE A 87 11.32 -1.79 7.31
CA ILE A 87 11.37 -1.18 8.65
C ILE A 87 12.36 0.00 8.65
N VAL A 88 13.56 -0.19 8.11
CA VAL A 88 14.58 0.86 8.04
C VAL A 88 14.09 2.03 7.17
N CYS A 89 13.44 1.75 6.04
CA CYS A 89 12.85 2.76 5.16
C CYS A 89 11.80 3.62 5.88
N MET A 90 11.04 3.08 6.83
CA MET A 90 10.06 3.81 7.65
C MET A 90 10.72 4.50 8.85
N VAL A 91 11.60 3.79 9.56
CA VAL A 91 12.20 4.28 10.82
C VAL A 91 13.13 5.47 10.60
N VAL A 92 14.00 5.40 9.58
CA VAL A 92 15.00 6.46 9.35
C VAL A 92 14.36 7.83 9.07
N PRO A 93 13.43 7.98 8.11
CA PRO A 93 12.77 9.27 7.88
C PRO A 93 11.93 9.73 9.07
N THR A 94 11.26 8.82 9.77
CA THR A 94 10.47 9.14 10.96
C THR A 94 11.38 9.65 12.10
N PHE A 95 12.52 9.01 12.30
CA PHE A 95 13.52 9.41 13.28
C PHE A 95 14.10 10.79 12.95
N VAL A 96 14.52 11.01 11.71
CA VAL A 96 15.02 12.31 11.25
C VAL A 96 13.95 13.39 11.41
N ALA A 97 12.70 13.09 11.03
CA ALA A 97 11.57 14.02 11.18
C ALA A 97 11.31 14.39 12.65
N SER A 98 11.53 13.49 13.61
CA SER A 98 11.31 13.76 15.03
C SER A 98 12.18 14.90 15.59
N PHE A 99 13.30 15.23 14.93
CA PHE A 99 14.15 16.37 15.30
C PHE A 99 13.70 17.70 14.69
N LEU A 100 12.81 17.69 13.72
CA LEU A 100 12.33 18.89 13.07
C LEU A 100 11.46 19.73 14.03
N PRO A 101 11.55 21.07 13.95
CA PRO A 101 10.79 21.97 14.81
C PRO A 101 9.28 21.73 14.80
N GLN A 102 8.74 21.28 13.66
CA GLN A 102 7.31 21.02 13.46
C GLN A 102 6.74 19.91 14.35
N PHE A 103 7.60 18.99 14.81
CA PHE A 103 7.20 17.88 15.68
C PHE A 103 7.57 18.11 17.16
N LYS A 104 8.13 19.31 17.48
CA LYS A 104 8.44 19.74 18.85
C LYS A 104 7.33 20.66 19.34
N GLY A 105 6.52 20.19 20.24
CA GLY A 105 5.44 20.97 20.86
C GLY A 105 4.23 20.11 21.23
N ASP A 106 3.31 20.72 21.95
CA ASP A 106 2.02 20.10 22.28
C ASP A 106 1.10 20.12 21.06
N ILE A 107 0.38 19.05 20.86
CA ILE A 107 -0.58 18.92 19.77
C ILE A 107 -1.95 19.26 20.35
N ASP A 108 -2.62 20.27 19.77
CA ASP A 108 -4.03 20.52 20.07
C ASP A 108 -4.86 19.35 19.51
N LEU A 109 -5.25 18.48 20.40
CA LEU A 109 -6.10 17.33 20.09
C LEU A 109 -7.57 17.75 20.17
N ASN A 110 -8.32 17.50 19.12
CA ASN A 110 -9.77 17.63 19.14
C ASN A 110 -10.35 16.49 20.01
N THR A 111 -10.85 16.83 21.18
CA THR A 111 -11.45 15.87 22.14
C THR A 111 -12.97 15.76 22.01
N ASP A 112 -13.59 16.46 21.08
CA ASP A 112 -15.06 16.69 21.10
C ASP A 112 -15.94 15.67 20.37
N ASP A 113 -15.39 14.72 19.63
CA ASP A 113 -16.22 13.71 18.95
C ASP A 113 -16.28 12.39 19.73
N GLN A 114 -17.30 12.24 20.57
CA GLN A 114 -17.75 10.92 21.03
C GLN A 114 -18.37 10.18 19.84
N VAL A 115 -17.55 9.39 19.16
CA VAL A 115 -18.03 8.45 18.15
C VAL A 115 -18.86 7.38 18.86
N GLU A 116 -20.19 7.43 18.71
CA GLU A 116 -21.06 6.32 19.15
C GLU A 116 -20.60 5.03 18.44
N GLY A 117 -19.82 4.22 19.16
CA GLY A 117 -19.30 2.97 18.66
C GLY A 117 -20.41 1.97 18.38
N ASN A 118 -20.58 1.61 17.12
CA ASN A 118 -21.50 0.54 16.76
C ASN A 118 -20.98 -0.80 17.32
N ARG A 119 -21.81 -1.50 18.10
CA ARG A 119 -21.49 -2.76 18.78
C ARG A 119 -20.94 -3.88 17.85
N TYR A 120 -21.21 -3.79 16.56
CA TYR A 120 -20.75 -4.75 15.55
C TYR A 120 -19.54 -4.27 14.73
N SER A 121 -19.11 -3.01 14.87
CA SER A 121 -18.03 -2.47 14.03
C SER A 121 -16.69 -3.16 14.30
N LEU A 122 -16.36 -3.44 15.56
CA LEU A 122 -15.15 -4.18 15.91
C LEU A 122 -15.17 -5.63 15.38
N LYS A 123 -16.33 -6.31 15.45
CA LYS A 123 -16.47 -7.68 14.93
C LYS A 123 -16.27 -7.71 13.41
N MET A 124 -16.85 -6.73 12.69
CA MET A 124 -16.67 -6.61 11.23
C MET A 124 -15.23 -6.26 10.86
N LEU A 125 -14.57 -5.40 11.64
CA LEU A 125 -13.16 -5.07 11.44
C LEU A 125 -12.27 -6.33 11.59
N ILE A 126 -12.43 -7.07 12.68
CA ILE A 126 -11.67 -8.31 12.92
C ILE A 126 -11.95 -9.33 11.82
N LEU A 127 -13.22 -9.52 11.44
CA LEU A 127 -13.60 -10.45 10.38
C LEU A 127 -12.96 -10.03 9.03
N GLY A 128 -13.02 -8.75 8.67
CA GLY A 128 -12.42 -8.24 7.43
C GLY A 128 -10.89 -8.42 7.41
N LEU A 129 -10.21 -8.02 8.48
CA LEU A 129 -8.76 -8.18 8.58
C LEU A 129 -8.34 -9.66 8.52
N SER A 130 -9.04 -10.54 9.25
CA SER A 130 -8.75 -11.98 9.22
C SER A 130 -9.02 -12.59 7.85
N ALA A 131 -10.07 -12.15 7.15
CA ALA A 131 -10.38 -12.59 5.79
C ALA A 131 -9.31 -12.18 4.78
N ILE A 132 -8.72 -10.99 4.93
CA ILE A 132 -7.60 -10.53 4.08
C ILE A 132 -6.34 -11.35 4.36
N VAL A 133 -5.97 -11.53 5.63
CA VAL A 133 -4.79 -12.34 6.04
C VAL A 133 -4.95 -13.82 5.64
N PHE A 134 -6.18 -14.31 5.56
CA PHE A 134 -6.46 -15.67 5.08
C PHE A 134 -6.00 -15.91 3.63
N VAL A 135 -6.01 -14.89 2.75
CA VAL A 135 -5.70 -15.05 1.31
C VAL A 135 -4.28 -15.59 1.07
N PRO A 136 -3.20 -15.02 1.65
CA PRO A 136 -1.86 -15.59 1.51
C PRO A 136 -1.75 -17.00 2.10
N ILE A 137 -2.39 -17.25 3.24
CA ILE A 137 -2.42 -18.59 3.86
C ILE A 137 -3.10 -19.59 2.91
N PHE A 138 -4.22 -19.19 2.32
CA PHE A 138 -4.94 -20.02 1.34
C PHE A 138 -4.05 -20.39 0.14
N LYS A 139 -3.32 -19.42 -0.46
CA LYS A 139 -2.39 -19.68 -1.57
C LYS A 139 -1.30 -20.67 -1.16
N VAL A 140 -0.70 -20.50 0.01
CA VAL A 140 0.38 -21.36 0.50
C VAL A 140 -0.09 -22.79 0.75
N VAL A 141 -1.29 -22.97 1.33
CA VAL A 141 -1.83 -24.28 1.70
C VAL A 141 -2.40 -25.02 0.50
N THR A 142 -3.12 -24.32 -0.39
CA THR A 142 -3.84 -24.95 -1.49
C THR A 142 -3.09 -24.95 -2.81
N HIS A 143 -2.06 -24.10 -2.96
CA HIS A 143 -1.36 -23.81 -4.21
C HIS A 143 -2.28 -23.29 -5.33
N LEU A 144 -3.51 -22.86 -4.99
CA LEU A 144 -4.46 -22.28 -5.93
C LEU A 144 -4.21 -20.77 -6.10
N PRO A 145 -4.66 -20.19 -7.23
CA PRO A 145 -4.53 -18.75 -7.45
C PRO A 145 -5.19 -17.94 -6.33
N PRO A 146 -4.57 -16.83 -5.89
CA PRO A 146 -5.03 -16.07 -4.72
C PRO A 146 -6.41 -15.43 -4.90
N TYR A 147 -6.86 -15.17 -6.14
CA TYR A 147 -8.18 -14.63 -6.39
C TYR A 147 -9.31 -15.54 -5.90
N LEU A 148 -9.10 -16.88 -5.87
CA LEU A 148 -10.08 -17.81 -5.30
C LEU A 148 -10.22 -17.63 -3.79
N GLY A 149 -9.10 -17.43 -3.09
CA GLY A 149 -9.10 -17.08 -1.67
C GLY A 149 -9.77 -15.74 -1.41
N MET A 150 -9.53 -14.74 -2.27
CA MET A 150 -10.20 -13.42 -2.19
C MET A 150 -11.71 -13.54 -2.38
N MET A 151 -12.18 -14.30 -3.37
CA MET A 151 -13.61 -14.53 -3.63
C MET A 151 -14.30 -15.25 -2.45
N LEU A 152 -13.65 -16.26 -1.88
CA LEU A 152 -14.13 -16.95 -0.69
C LEU A 152 -14.22 -15.99 0.51
N SER A 153 -13.17 -15.24 0.76
CA SER A 153 -13.12 -14.23 1.83
C SER A 153 -14.22 -13.17 1.67
N LEU A 154 -14.40 -12.65 0.45
CA LEU A 154 -15.45 -11.68 0.14
C LEU A 154 -16.84 -12.28 0.40
N GLY A 155 -17.08 -13.53 -0.02
CA GLY A 155 -18.34 -14.24 0.22
C GLY A 155 -18.66 -14.35 1.71
N VAL A 156 -17.69 -14.79 2.51
CA VAL A 156 -17.85 -14.91 3.98
C VAL A 156 -18.14 -13.54 4.61
N VAL A 157 -17.31 -12.52 4.31
CA VAL A 157 -17.50 -11.18 4.85
C VAL A 157 -18.87 -10.60 4.46
N SER A 158 -19.31 -10.84 3.21
CA SER A 158 -20.61 -10.37 2.71
C SER A 158 -21.79 -11.01 3.47
N ILE A 159 -21.74 -12.31 3.75
CA ILE A 159 -22.76 -13.02 4.51
C ILE A 159 -22.87 -12.44 5.94
N PHE A 160 -21.73 -12.26 6.62
CA PHE A 160 -21.75 -11.69 7.96
C PHE A 160 -22.16 -10.22 7.98
N ALA A 161 -21.78 -9.43 6.97
CA ALA A 161 -22.21 -8.04 6.83
C ALA A 161 -23.75 -7.95 6.72
N GLU A 162 -24.36 -8.84 5.96
CA GLU A 162 -25.82 -8.90 5.82
C GLU A 162 -26.50 -9.32 7.12
N ILE A 163 -25.98 -10.36 7.80
CA ILE A 163 -26.51 -10.83 9.10
C ILE A 163 -26.46 -9.71 10.14
N PHE A 164 -25.32 -8.99 10.24
CA PHE A 164 -25.17 -7.90 11.23
C PHE A 164 -26.00 -6.66 10.87
N SER A 165 -26.27 -6.42 9.59
CA SER A 165 -27.16 -5.36 9.13
C SER A 165 -28.61 -5.65 9.48
N ASN A 166 -29.09 -6.87 9.19
CA ASN A 166 -30.46 -7.29 9.48
C ASN A 166 -30.75 -7.31 10.99
N SER A 167 -29.79 -7.65 11.83
CA SER A 167 -29.91 -7.61 13.29
C SER A 167 -30.20 -6.20 13.84
N LYS A 168 -29.84 -5.13 13.13
CA LYS A 168 -30.19 -3.75 13.51
C LYS A 168 -31.63 -3.39 13.18
N TYR A 169 -32.15 -3.88 12.05
CA TYR A 169 -33.52 -3.58 11.62
C TYR A 169 -34.58 -4.27 12.48
N SER A 170 -34.31 -5.47 12.99
CA SER A 170 -35.25 -6.22 13.83
C SER A 170 -35.56 -5.54 15.18
N LEU A 171 -34.71 -4.61 15.66
CA LEU A 171 -34.92 -3.91 16.93
C LEU A 171 -35.55 -2.51 16.77
N SER A 172 -35.56 -1.94 15.57
CA SER A 172 -36.10 -0.57 15.33
C SER A 172 -37.41 -0.56 14.54
N SER A 173 -37.88 -1.69 14.03
CA SER A 173 -39.06 -1.77 13.15
C SER A 173 -40.42 -1.92 13.86
N VAL A 174 -40.50 -1.67 15.15
CA VAL A 174 -41.78 -1.73 15.89
C VAL A 174 -42.53 -0.37 15.89
N GLY A 175 -42.22 0.53 14.98
CA GLY A 175 -42.89 1.84 15.05
C GLY A 175 -42.93 2.75 13.84
N SER A 176 -42.46 2.44 12.68
CA SER A 176 -42.55 3.34 11.52
C SER A 176 -42.66 2.64 10.18
N SER A 177 -43.82 2.77 9.57
CA SER A 177 -44.07 2.39 8.16
C SER A 177 -43.49 3.47 7.25
N GLU A 178 -42.20 3.46 6.98
CA GLU A 178 -41.63 4.22 5.87
C GLU A 178 -40.85 3.23 4.99
N SER A 179 -41.32 3.11 3.73
CA SER A 179 -40.77 2.30 2.65
C SER A 179 -39.42 2.85 2.15
N GLY A 180 -38.40 2.82 3.00
CA GLY A 180 -37.02 2.96 2.60
C GLY A 180 -36.47 1.56 2.28
N GLY A 181 -36.33 1.23 1.01
CA GLY A 181 -35.83 -0.07 0.58
C GLY A 181 -34.51 -0.40 1.27
N HIS A 182 -34.40 -1.62 1.81
CA HIS A 182 -33.21 -2.14 2.46
C HIS A 182 -32.05 -2.17 1.44
N VAL A 183 -31.14 -1.20 1.50
CA VAL A 183 -29.93 -1.22 0.69
C VAL A 183 -28.91 -2.12 1.39
N SER A 184 -28.67 -3.31 0.82
CA SER A 184 -27.68 -4.27 1.31
C SER A 184 -26.32 -3.58 1.49
N PRO A 185 -25.61 -3.79 2.63
CA PRO A 185 -24.25 -3.29 2.84
C PRO A 185 -23.29 -3.71 1.73
N VAL A 186 -23.48 -4.89 1.19
CA VAL A 186 -22.69 -5.43 0.06
C VAL A 186 -22.92 -4.60 -1.20
N HIS A 187 -24.18 -4.30 -1.54
CA HIS A 187 -24.50 -3.44 -2.69
C HIS A 187 -23.85 -2.05 -2.54
N LYS A 188 -23.95 -1.45 -1.35
CA LYS A 188 -23.31 -0.17 -1.06
C LYS A 188 -21.78 -0.22 -1.14
N ALA A 189 -21.16 -1.35 -0.79
CA ALA A 189 -19.71 -1.53 -0.96
C ALA A 189 -19.34 -1.69 -2.44
N LEU A 190 -20.09 -2.46 -3.21
CA LEU A 190 -19.86 -2.66 -4.64
C LEU A 190 -20.01 -1.37 -5.46
N THR A 191 -20.91 -0.45 -5.08
CA THR A 191 -21.03 0.85 -5.75
C THR A 191 -19.84 1.78 -5.53
N LYS A 192 -18.96 1.47 -4.56
CA LYS A 192 -17.73 2.24 -4.29
C LYS A 192 -16.51 1.73 -5.05
N ILE A 193 -16.65 0.66 -5.84
CA ILE A 193 -15.56 0.14 -6.66
C ILE A 193 -15.24 1.16 -7.76
N GLU A 194 -13.99 1.56 -7.81
CA GLU A 194 -13.47 2.53 -8.79
C GLU A 194 -13.15 1.84 -10.12
N LEU A 195 -14.16 1.72 -10.98
CA LEU A 195 -13.99 1.15 -12.33
C LEU A 195 -12.89 1.84 -13.16
N PRO A 196 -12.71 3.19 -13.11
CA PRO A 196 -11.62 3.85 -13.82
C PRO A 196 -10.23 3.32 -13.46
N SER A 197 -9.96 3.06 -12.19
CA SER A 197 -8.68 2.49 -11.73
C SER A 197 -8.47 1.08 -12.28
N ILE A 198 -9.50 0.24 -12.28
CA ILE A 198 -9.43 -1.12 -12.85
C ILE A 198 -9.11 -1.06 -14.35
N LEU A 199 -9.78 -0.18 -15.10
CA LEU A 199 -9.56 -0.02 -16.55
C LEU A 199 -8.18 0.56 -16.85
N PHE A 200 -7.68 1.46 -15.99
CA PHE A 200 -6.33 2.00 -16.09
C PHE A 200 -5.27 0.91 -15.94
N PHE A 201 -5.36 0.08 -14.90
CA PHE A 201 -4.45 -1.06 -14.70
C PHE A 201 -4.54 -2.07 -15.84
N LEU A 202 -5.75 -2.38 -16.31
CA LEU A 202 -5.93 -3.27 -17.46
C LEU A 202 -5.22 -2.69 -18.70
N GLY A 203 -5.37 -1.39 -18.97
CA GLY A 203 -4.72 -0.72 -20.08
C GLY A 203 -3.19 -0.78 -20.01
N ILE A 204 -2.62 -0.58 -18.80
CA ILE A 204 -1.18 -0.72 -18.57
C ILE A 204 -0.71 -2.14 -18.85
N LEU A 205 -1.38 -3.15 -18.28
CA LEU A 205 -1.00 -4.55 -18.46
C LEU A 205 -1.07 -4.98 -19.93
N MET A 206 -2.09 -4.50 -20.67
CA MET A 206 -2.21 -4.76 -22.11
C MET A 206 -1.08 -4.09 -22.90
N ALA A 207 -0.73 -2.84 -22.58
CA ALA A 207 0.35 -2.12 -23.25
C ALA A 207 1.71 -2.79 -22.99
N VAL A 208 1.99 -3.16 -21.72
CA VAL A 208 3.21 -3.87 -21.36
C VAL A 208 3.27 -5.24 -22.03
N GLY A 209 2.17 -6.02 -22.03
CA GLY A 209 2.09 -7.32 -22.72
C GLY A 209 2.32 -7.20 -24.23
N ALA A 210 1.87 -6.12 -24.86
CA ALA A 210 2.17 -5.86 -26.27
C ALA A 210 3.68 -5.60 -26.51
N LEU A 211 4.32 -4.78 -25.65
CA LEU A 211 5.77 -4.52 -25.75
C LEU A 211 6.60 -5.77 -25.47
N GLU A 212 6.15 -6.62 -24.52
CA GLU A 212 6.76 -7.90 -24.21
C GLU A 212 6.69 -8.87 -25.39
N SER A 213 5.51 -8.98 -26.02
CA SER A 213 5.30 -9.86 -27.19
C SER A 213 6.13 -9.46 -28.42
N LEU A 214 6.52 -8.20 -28.50
CA LEU A 214 7.42 -7.67 -29.52
C LEU A 214 8.91 -7.85 -29.18
N GLY A 215 9.23 -8.33 -27.97
CA GLY A 215 10.61 -8.49 -27.50
C GLY A 215 11.30 -7.18 -27.08
N ILE A 216 10.64 -6.03 -27.23
CA ILE A 216 11.22 -4.70 -26.98
C ILE A 216 11.70 -4.56 -25.54
N LEU A 217 10.93 -5.06 -24.56
CA LEU A 217 11.31 -4.97 -23.16
C LEU A 217 12.54 -5.80 -22.84
N PHE A 218 12.66 -6.99 -23.41
CA PHE A 218 13.79 -7.88 -23.21
C PHE A 218 15.07 -7.32 -23.84
N GLU A 219 15.00 -6.80 -25.06
CA GLU A 219 16.15 -6.15 -25.71
C GLU A 219 16.62 -4.94 -24.91
N PHE A 220 15.71 -4.08 -24.51
CA PHE A 220 16.01 -2.91 -23.68
C PHE A 220 16.66 -3.28 -22.33
N ALA A 221 16.16 -4.34 -21.65
CA ALA A 221 16.74 -4.82 -20.43
C ALA A 221 18.15 -5.38 -20.61
N THR A 222 18.38 -6.07 -21.75
CA THR A 222 19.70 -6.64 -22.09
C THR A 222 20.72 -5.53 -22.31
N ASP A 223 20.37 -4.49 -23.04
CA ASP A 223 21.22 -3.33 -23.27
C ASP A 223 21.55 -2.59 -21.94
N LEU A 224 20.55 -2.41 -21.09
CA LEU A 224 20.74 -1.77 -19.80
C LEU A 224 21.64 -2.62 -18.86
N LYS A 225 21.47 -3.93 -18.82
CA LYS A 225 22.32 -4.83 -18.02
C LYS A 225 23.81 -4.80 -18.45
N GLN A 226 24.07 -4.54 -19.72
CA GLN A 226 25.46 -4.38 -20.22
C GLN A 226 26.06 -3.01 -19.86
N ALA A 227 25.23 -1.98 -19.74
CA ALA A 227 25.67 -0.60 -19.50
C ALA A 227 25.80 -0.27 -18.01
N ILE A 228 24.99 -0.88 -17.13
CA ILE A 228 24.84 -0.48 -15.73
C ILE A 228 24.78 -1.72 -14.83
N PRO A 229 25.45 -1.71 -13.65
CA PRO A 229 25.29 -2.78 -12.66
C PRO A 229 23.81 -2.96 -12.26
N LEU A 230 23.39 -4.21 -12.09
CA LEU A 230 21.99 -4.58 -11.88
C LEU A 230 21.36 -3.86 -10.68
N ASP A 231 22.10 -3.70 -9.58
CA ASP A 231 21.61 -2.98 -8.39
C ASP A 231 21.35 -1.51 -8.64
N VAL A 232 22.27 -0.87 -9.40
CA VAL A 232 22.09 0.53 -9.78
C VAL A 232 20.87 0.68 -10.69
N LEU A 233 20.66 -0.28 -11.60
CA LEU A 233 19.48 -0.29 -12.45
C LEU A 233 18.19 -0.36 -11.62
N VAL A 234 18.12 -1.28 -10.64
CA VAL A 234 16.93 -1.43 -9.78
C VAL A 234 16.72 -0.18 -8.90
N ILE A 235 17.77 0.43 -8.38
CA ILE A 235 17.68 1.70 -7.64
C ILE A 235 17.13 2.81 -8.56
N LEU A 236 17.62 2.90 -9.80
CA LEU A 236 17.12 3.88 -10.78
C LEU A 236 15.66 3.61 -11.15
N MET A 237 15.24 2.34 -11.24
CA MET A 237 13.83 1.98 -11.39
C MET A 237 13.01 2.48 -10.21
N GLY A 238 13.51 2.35 -8.97
CA GLY A 238 12.85 2.90 -7.78
C GLY A 238 12.72 4.42 -7.82
N VAL A 239 13.76 5.12 -8.28
CA VAL A 239 13.68 6.59 -8.50
C VAL A 239 12.68 6.91 -9.63
N GLY A 240 12.65 6.10 -10.68
CA GLY A 240 11.68 6.21 -11.76
C GLY A 240 10.24 6.01 -11.28
N SER A 241 10.03 5.12 -10.31
CA SER A 241 8.73 4.90 -9.65
C SER A 241 8.16 6.16 -8.97
N ALA A 242 8.99 7.10 -8.62
CA ALA A 242 8.53 8.39 -8.10
C ALA A 242 7.82 9.26 -9.16
N ILE A 243 8.14 9.06 -10.43
CA ILE A 243 7.64 9.86 -11.56
C ILE A 243 6.52 9.10 -12.30
N ILE A 244 6.79 7.81 -12.54
CA ILE A 244 5.88 6.90 -13.24
C ILE A 244 5.36 5.94 -12.18
N ASP A 245 4.08 5.92 -11.90
CA ASP A 245 3.47 5.03 -10.91
C ASP A 245 4.21 3.67 -10.81
N ASN A 246 4.30 3.12 -9.61
CA ASN A 246 5.03 1.89 -9.30
C ASN A 246 4.52 0.66 -10.08
N VAL A 247 3.21 0.60 -10.37
CA VAL A 247 2.58 -0.55 -11.05
C VAL A 247 3.06 -0.76 -12.48
N PRO A 248 3.07 0.27 -13.37
CA PRO A 248 3.63 0.12 -14.72
C PRO A 248 5.08 -0.34 -14.73
N LEU A 249 5.87 0.13 -13.78
CA LEU A 249 7.28 -0.19 -13.67
C LEU A 249 7.52 -1.66 -13.32
N VAL A 250 6.75 -2.18 -12.37
CA VAL A 250 6.81 -3.62 -12.02
C VAL A 250 6.25 -4.49 -13.14
N ALA A 251 5.16 -4.07 -13.79
CA ALA A 251 4.64 -4.76 -14.97
C ALA A 251 5.71 -4.88 -16.07
N ALA A 252 6.40 -3.79 -16.38
CA ALA A 252 7.49 -3.80 -17.35
C ALA A 252 8.65 -4.73 -16.91
N SER A 253 8.99 -4.76 -15.62
CA SER A 253 10.05 -5.63 -15.12
C SER A 253 9.76 -7.12 -15.31
N LEU A 254 8.50 -7.53 -15.26
CA LEU A 254 8.10 -8.91 -15.53
C LEU A 254 8.42 -9.35 -16.96
N GLY A 255 8.34 -8.45 -17.94
CA GLY A 255 8.74 -8.68 -19.33
C GLY A 255 10.23 -8.43 -19.62
N MET A 256 10.92 -7.69 -18.74
CA MET A 256 12.34 -7.36 -18.90
C MET A 256 13.28 -8.45 -18.37
N PHE A 257 12.88 -9.17 -17.33
CA PHE A 257 13.74 -10.08 -16.58
C PHE A 257 13.19 -11.51 -16.58
N THR A 258 14.10 -12.49 -16.74
CA THR A 258 13.76 -13.92 -16.85
C THR A 258 14.27 -14.73 -15.66
N GLU A 259 14.73 -14.09 -14.61
CA GLU A 259 15.27 -14.72 -13.41
C GLU A 259 14.22 -15.64 -12.74
N PRO A 260 14.67 -16.76 -12.13
CA PRO A 260 13.78 -17.72 -11.49
C PRO A 260 13.04 -17.10 -10.30
N MET A 261 12.00 -17.81 -9.83
CA MET A 261 11.25 -17.44 -8.62
C MET A 261 12.20 -17.30 -7.42
N ASP A 262 11.90 -16.31 -6.57
CA ASP A 262 12.68 -15.95 -5.37
C ASP A 262 14.12 -15.50 -5.62
N HIS A 263 14.49 -15.22 -6.88
CA HIS A 263 15.78 -14.57 -7.13
C HIS A 263 15.83 -13.20 -6.45
N PRO A 264 16.94 -12.80 -5.79
CA PRO A 264 17.07 -11.53 -5.06
C PRO A 264 16.67 -10.29 -5.87
N LEU A 265 16.79 -10.33 -7.19
CA LEU A 265 16.35 -9.28 -8.10
C LEU A 265 14.88 -8.92 -7.91
N TRP A 266 14.00 -9.91 -7.83
CA TRP A 266 12.56 -9.69 -7.71
C TRP A 266 12.18 -9.03 -6.39
N HIS A 267 12.83 -9.43 -5.30
CA HIS A 267 12.67 -8.80 -3.99
C HIS A 267 13.18 -7.37 -4.02
N PHE A 268 14.32 -7.10 -4.69
CA PHE A 268 14.86 -5.75 -4.80
C PHE A 268 13.98 -4.85 -5.66
N ILE A 269 13.39 -5.37 -6.75
CA ILE A 269 12.40 -4.65 -7.56
C ILE A 269 11.16 -4.33 -6.72
N ALA A 270 10.63 -5.30 -5.97
CA ALA A 270 9.49 -5.10 -5.07
C ALA A 270 9.76 -3.97 -4.06
N TYR A 271 10.92 -4.00 -3.41
CA TYR A 271 11.33 -2.94 -2.49
C TYR A 271 11.44 -1.58 -3.19
N SER A 272 12.22 -1.54 -4.28
CA SER A 272 12.55 -0.28 -4.94
C SER A 272 11.32 0.38 -5.58
N ALA A 273 10.47 -0.39 -6.25
CA ALA A 273 9.25 0.15 -6.85
C ALA A 273 8.24 0.59 -5.78
N GLY A 274 7.99 -0.25 -4.77
CA GLY A 274 7.01 0.04 -3.73
C GLY A 274 7.39 1.24 -2.86
N THR A 275 8.64 1.32 -2.39
CA THR A 275 9.10 2.43 -1.52
C THR A 275 9.46 3.69 -2.31
N GLY A 276 9.98 3.53 -3.54
CA GLY A 276 10.39 4.63 -4.42
C GLY A 276 9.25 5.59 -4.76
N GLY A 277 8.03 5.10 -4.91
CA GLY A 277 6.84 5.91 -5.16
C GLY A 277 6.56 6.99 -4.10
N SER A 278 7.11 6.86 -2.89
CA SER A 278 6.97 7.88 -1.85
C SER A 278 7.85 9.13 -2.04
N MET A 279 8.86 9.09 -2.92
CA MET A 279 9.77 10.23 -3.14
C MET A 279 9.08 11.42 -3.79
N LEU A 280 8.09 11.20 -4.64
CA LEU A 280 7.20 12.26 -5.12
C LEU A 280 5.75 11.89 -4.79
N ILE A 281 4.92 12.90 -4.50
CA ILE A 281 3.54 12.67 -4.05
C ILE A 281 2.67 11.97 -5.11
N ILE A 282 3.06 12.09 -6.39
CA ILE A 282 2.36 11.48 -7.52
C ILE A 282 2.84 10.06 -7.85
N GLY A 283 3.92 9.60 -7.23
CA GLY A 283 4.57 8.32 -7.55
C GLY A 283 3.89 7.09 -6.93
N SER A 284 2.84 7.27 -6.13
CA SER A 284 2.07 6.16 -5.57
C SER A 284 0.61 6.54 -5.35
N ALA A 285 -0.29 5.55 -5.39
CA ALA A 285 -1.71 5.74 -5.12
C ALA A 285 -1.95 6.35 -3.73
N ALA A 286 -1.17 5.96 -2.73
CA ALA A 286 -1.19 6.53 -1.38
C ALA A 286 -0.89 8.04 -1.39
N GLY A 287 0.12 8.47 -2.16
CA GLY A 287 0.49 9.87 -2.32
C GLY A 287 -0.60 10.69 -3.00
N VAL A 288 -1.15 10.19 -4.11
CA VAL A 288 -2.21 10.89 -4.88
C VAL A 288 -3.46 11.11 -4.03
N VAL A 289 -3.89 10.11 -3.28
CA VAL A 289 -5.05 10.22 -2.39
C VAL A 289 -4.79 11.20 -1.24
N ALA A 290 -3.64 11.11 -0.60
CA ALA A 290 -3.25 12.05 0.45
C ALA A 290 -3.21 13.50 -0.06
N MET A 291 -2.71 13.70 -1.30
CA MET A 291 -2.72 14.99 -1.96
C MET A 291 -4.14 15.55 -2.12
N GLY A 292 -5.09 14.70 -2.50
CA GLY A 292 -6.50 15.08 -2.62
C GLY A 292 -7.15 15.42 -1.28
N MET A 293 -6.97 14.56 -0.28
CA MET A 293 -7.62 14.67 1.04
C MET A 293 -7.13 15.87 1.85
N GLU A 294 -5.82 16.13 1.90
CA GLU A 294 -5.21 17.24 2.64
C GLU A 294 -4.90 18.47 1.77
N LYS A 295 -5.19 18.42 0.46
CA LYS A 295 -4.86 19.46 -0.50
C LYS A 295 -3.37 19.82 -0.48
N ILE A 296 -2.52 18.79 -0.48
CA ILE A 296 -1.07 18.96 -0.46
C ILE A 296 -0.60 19.49 -1.82
N ASN A 297 0.17 20.58 -1.83
CA ASN A 297 0.77 21.06 -3.05
C ASN A 297 2.00 20.21 -3.44
N PHE A 298 2.16 19.88 -4.73
CA PHE A 298 3.28 19.10 -5.23
C PHE A 298 4.64 19.68 -4.83
N PHE A 299 4.85 20.99 -5.04
CA PHE A 299 6.12 21.65 -4.71
C PHE A 299 6.37 21.71 -3.21
N TRP A 300 5.30 21.80 -2.39
CA TRP A 300 5.43 21.73 -0.95
C TRP A 300 5.96 20.35 -0.52
N TYR A 301 5.36 19.28 -1.05
CA TYR A 301 5.79 17.90 -0.77
C TYR A 301 7.23 17.68 -1.23
N PHE A 302 7.56 18.10 -2.44
CA PHE A 302 8.90 18.00 -3.00
C PHE A 302 9.96 18.67 -2.11
N LYS A 303 9.65 19.85 -1.60
CA LYS A 303 10.59 20.61 -0.75
C LYS A 303 10.73 20.03 0.67
N HIS A 304 9.65 19.49 1.25
CA HIS A 304 9.59 19.17 2.68
C HIS A 304 9.66 17.67 2.98
N ILE A 305 9.09 16.82 2.13
CA ILE A 305 8.95 15.39 2.38
C ILE A 305 9.86 14.54 1.49
N SER A 306 10.05 14.91 0.22
CA SER A 306 10.77 14.07 -0.74
C SER A 306 12.18 13.69 -0.32
N TRP A 307 12.91 14.59 0.36
CA TRP A 307 14.25 14.29 0.86
C TRP A 307 14.24 13.28 2.01
N LEU A 308 13.21 13.31 2.86
CA LEU A 308 12.99 12.30 3.91
C LEU A 308 12.71 10.93 3.28
N ALA A 309 11.83 10.90 2.28
CA ALA A 309 11.52 9.69 1.53
C ALA A 309 12.77 9.13 0.82
N LEU A 310 13.59 9.98 0.21
CA LEU A 310 14.85 9.60 -0.44
C LEU A 310 15.85 8.97 0.55
N ILE A 311 16.01 9.58 1.73
CA ILE A 311 16.90 9.02 2.78
C ILE A 311 16.37 7.66 3.23
N GLY A 312 15.07 7.52 3.47
CA GLY A 312 14.45 6.26 3.83
C GLY A 312 14.67 5.18 2.76
N PHE A 313 14.40 5.52 1.50
CA PHE A 313 14.59 4.65 0.34
C PHE A 313 16.04 4.16 0.23
N ILE A 314 17.01 5.07 0.24
CA ILE A 314 18.43 4.70 0.13
C ILE A 314 18.89 3.87 1.33
N SER A 315 18.47 4.22 2.55
CA SER A 315 18.83 3.47 3.76
C SER A 315 18.33 2.03 3.71
N GLY A 316 17.08 1.82 3.32
CA GLY A 316 16.53 0.48 3.19
C GLY A 316 17.12 -0.30 2.01
N ALA A 317 17.41 0.36 0.86
CA ALA A 317 18.10 -0.26 -0.26
C ALA A 317 19.52 -0.74 0.13
N ALA A 318 20.26 0.08 0.89
CA ALA A 318 21.57 -0.29 1.40
C ALA A 318 21.48 -1.51 2.34
N VAL A 319 20.48 -1.53 3.22
CA VAL A 319 20.24 -2.68 4.13
C VAL A 319 19.88 -3.93 3.32
N PHE A 320 19.06 -3.82 2.27
CA PHE A 320 18.74 -4.94 1.40
C PHE A 320 20.01 -5.52 0.74
N VAL A 321 20.85 -4.66 0.16
CA VAL A 321 22.11 -5.09 -0.48
C VAL A 321 23.03 -5.81 0.51
N VAL A 322 23.11 -5.32 1.75
CA VAL A 322 23.91 -5.98 2.80
C VAL A 322 23.29 -7.33 3.19
N ILE A 323 22.01 -7.37 3.48
CA ILE A 323 21.33 -8.59 3.96
C ILE A 323 21.43 -9.72 2.93
N ARG A 324 21.24 -9.46 1.64
CA ARG A 324 21.31 -10.50 0.61
C ARG A 324 22.67 -11.17 0.46
N GLU A 325 23.76 -10.54 0.96
CA GLU A 325 25.11 -11.16 0.96
C GLU A 325 25.29 -12.16 2.10
N PHE A 326 24.42 -12.12 3.12
CA PHE A 326 24.45 -13.03 4.28
C PHE A 326 23.41 -14.14 4.21
N ILE A 327 22.52 -14.08 3.22
CA ILE A 327 21.49 -15.06 2.94
C ILE A 327 21.88 -15.88 1.72
#